data_ee6479c68db80660e9379e73965be00a
#
_entry.id   ee6479c68db80660e9379e73965be00a
#
_cell.length_a   1.000
_cell.length_b   1.000
_cell.length_c   1.000
_cell.angle_alpha   90.00
_cell.angle_beta   90.00
_cell.angle_gamma   90.00
#
_symmetry.space_group_name_H-M   'P 1'
#
loop_
_entity.id
_entity.type
_entity.pdbx_description
1 polymer ?
#
loop_
_entity_poly.entity_id
_entity_poly.type
_entity_poly.pdbx_seq_one_letter_code
_entity_poly.pdbx_strand_id
1 'polypeptide(L)'
;MSTFFMFGKYTQEALNSISAVRTRKAVNMIQKLGGRVKSVYALLGNNDLVFIVSLPNAAQATVASIALTKMTGISFTTSIAIPAEEFDKQFNHNKN
;
A
#
# COMPACT_ATOMS: atom_id res chain seq x y z
N MET A 1 -10.01 -9.27 6.27
CA MET A 1 -8.96 -8.57 5.48
C MET A 1 -9.39 -7.15 5.20
N SER A 2 -8.49 -6.24 5.35
CA SER A 2 -8.74 -4.83 5.05
C SER A 2 -7.90 -4.39 3.87
N THR A 3 -8.38 -3.38 3.15
CA THR A 3 -7.67 -2.80 2.01
C THR A 3 -6.87 -1.60 2.48
N PHE A 4 -5.62 -1.53 2.03
CA PHE A 4 -4.73 -0.41 2.33
C PHE A 4 -4.15 0.14 1.04
N PHE A 5 -4.01 1.46 0.99
CA PHE A 5 -3.30 2.16 -0.06
C PHE A 5 -1.95 2.57 0.50
N MET A 6 -0.89 2.02 -0.06
CA MET A 6 0.48 2.31 0.37
C MET A 6 1.11 3.23 -0.66
N PHE A 7 1.09 4.52 -0.38
CA PHE A 7 1.66 5.54 -1.26
C PHE A 7 3.16 5.64 -1.03
N GLY A 8 3.93 5.57 -2.09
CA GLY A 8 5.37 5.60 -2.02
C GLY A 8 5.98 6.84 -2.65
N LYS A 9 7.01 7.36 -2.00
CA LYS A 9 7.87 8.42 -2.54
C LYS A 9 9.27 7.86 -2.68
N TYR A 10 9.84 8.03 -3.87
CA TYR A 10 11.21 7.60 -4.10
C TYR A 10 12.19 8.54 -3.41
N THR A 11 13.14 7.95 -2.69
CA THR A 11 14.38 8.62 -2.37
C THR A 11 15.26 8.62 -3.61
N GLN A 12 16.35 9.40 -3.61
CA GLN A 12 17.30 9.38 -4.71
C GLN A 12 17.81 7.96 -4.98
N GLU A 13 18.14 7.24 -3.92
CA GLU A 13 18.61 5.86 -4.00
C GLU A 13 17.54 4.94 -4.59
N ALA A 14 16.31 5.06 -4.11
CA ALA A 14 15.21 4.23 -4.59
C ALA A 14 14.91 4.48 -6.06
N LEU A 15 14.99 5.74 -6.50
CA LEU A 15 14.79 6.10 -7.90
C LEU A 15 15.83 5.44 -8.80
N ASN A 16 17.08 5.38 -8.35
CA ASN A 16 18.16 4.77 -9.12
C ASN A 16 18.10 3.25 -9.16
N SER A 17 17.27 2.64 -8.33
CA SER A 17 17.16 1.19 -8.19
C SER A 17 15.82 0.64 -8.69
N ILE A 18 15.12 1.38 -9.54
CA ILE A 18 13.86 0.90 -10.13
C ILE A 18 14.11 -0.37 -10.90
N SER A 19 13.36 -1.43 -10.60
CA SER A 19 13.47 -2.70 -11.32
C SER A 19 12.24 -3.58 -11.10
N ALA A 20 11.99 -4.47 -12.06
CA ALA A 20 10.93 -5.48 -11.92
C ALA A 20 11.23 -6.46 -10.79
N VAL A 21 12.51 -6.73 -10.54
CA VAL A 21 12.93 -7.62 -9.44
C VAL A 21 12.55 -7.01 -8.09
N ARG A 22 12.80 -5.71 -7.90
CA ARG A 22 12.44 -5.02 -6.67
C ARG A 22 10.93 -5.05 -6.44
N THR A 23 10.14 -4.79 -7.47
CA THR A 23 8.68 -4.84 -7.39
C THR A 23 8.20 -6.23 -6.99
N ARG A 24 8.78 -7.27 -7.59
CA ARG A 24 8.41 -8.66 -7.28
C ARG A 24 8.75 -9.03 -5.84
N LYS A 25 9.90 -8.57 -5.34
CA LYS A 25 10.28 -8.78 -3.94
C LYS A 25 9.30 -8.10 -2.98
N ALA A 26 8.83 -6.91 -3.34
CA ALA A 26 7.84 -6.18 -2.55
C ALA A 26 6.52 -6.97 -2.49
N VAL A 27 6.05 -7.48 -3.63
CA VAL A 27 4.85 -8.32 -3.70
C VAL A 27 5.00 -9.55 -2.80
N ASN A 28 6.14 -10.22 -2.89
CA ASN A 28 6.41 -11.42 -2.08
C ASN A 28 6.42 -11.10 -0.58
N MET A 29 6.93 -9.94 -0.20
CA MET A 29 6.94 -9.51 1.20
C MET A 29 5.52 -9.37 1.73
N ILE A 30 4.63 -8.74 0.97
CA ILE A 30 3.22 -8.58 1.35
C ILE A 30 2.57 -9.95 1.52
N GLN A 31 2.84 -10.89 0.61
CA GLN A 31 2.29 -12.23 0.68
C GLN A 31 2.75 -12.97 1.95
N LYS A 32 4.02 -12.82 2.31
CA LYS A 32 4.56 -13.44 3.53
C LYS A 32 3.91 -12.91 4.81
N LEU A 33 3.40 -11.69 4.77
CA LEU A 33 2.70 -11.08 5.89
C LEU A 33 1.21 -11.45 5.93
N GLY A 34 0.80 -12.37 5.10
CA GLY A 34 -0.58 -12.85 5.04
C GLY A 34 -1.48 -11.99 4.17
N GLY A 35 -0.90 -11.14 3.35
CA GLY A 35 -1.64 -10.24 2.48
C GLY A 35 -1.60 -10.61 1.03
N ARG A 36 -2.16 -9.72 0.22
CA ARG A 36 -2.18 -9.86 -1.23
C ARG A 36 -2.10 -8.47 -1.88
N VAL A 37 -1.29 -8.36 -2.90
CA VAL A 37 -1.21 -7.13 -3.70
C VAL A 37 -2.28 -7.21 -4.78
N LYS A 38 -3.21 -6.26 -4.76
CA LYS A 38 -4.28 -6.17 -5.77
C LYS A 38 -3.80 -5.44 -7.01
N SER A 39 -3.06 -4.37 -6.83
CA SER A 39 -2.59 -3.53 -7.93
C SER A 39 -1.38 -2.71 -7.50
N VAL A 40 -0.56 -2.36 -8.46
CA VAL A 40 0.57 -1.44 -8.28
C VAL A 40 0.53 -0.45 -9.44
N TYR A 41 0.54 0.84 -9.12
CA TYR A 41 0.53 1.89 -10.13
C TYR A 41 1.70 2.85 -9.93
N ALA A 42 2.32 3.25 -11.02
CA ALA A 42 3.21 4.41 -11.03
C ALA A 42 2.33 5.65 -11.10
N LEU A 43 2.70 6.67 -10.36
CA LEU A 43 1.90 7.89 -10.25
C LEU A 43 2.68 9.11 -10.70
N LEU A 44 1.94 10.11 -11.15
CA LEU A 44 2.47 11.43 -11.43
C LEU A 44 1.88 12.39 -10.40
N GLY A 45 2.72 13.12 -9.70
CA GLY A 45 2.27 14.07 -8.67
C GLY A 45 3.07 13.95 -7.38
N ASN A 46 2.38 14.12 -6.25
CA ASN A 46 3.04 14.12 -4.93
C ASN A 46 3.63 12.78 -4.52
N ASN A 47 3.01 11.70 -4.95
CA ASN A 47 3.52 10.36 -4.70
C ASN A 47 3.97 9.75 -6.01
N ASP A 48 4.94 8.85 -5.96
CA ASP A 48 5.54 8.26 -7.15
C ASP A 48 4.92 6.92 -7.53
N LEU A 49 4.35 6.22 -6.55
CA LEU A 49 3.66 4.96 -6.80
C LEU A 49 2.65 4.67 -5.71
N VAL A 50 1.77 3.71 -5.98
CA VAL A 50 0.84 3.19 -4.97
C VAL A 50 0.73 1.68 -5.10
N PHE A 51 0.79 1.00 -3.94
CA PHE A 51 0.42 -0.40 -3.81
C PHE A 51 -0.96 -0.46 -3.20
N ILE A 52 -1.88 -1.13 -3.86
CA ILE A 52 -3.22 -1.39 -3.32
C ILE A 52 -3.20 -2.83 -2.84
N VAL A 53 -3.33 -3.02 -1.52
CA VAL A 53 -3.11 -4.33 -0.91
C VAL A 53 -4.24 -4.70 0.04
N SER A 54 -4.40 -6.01 0.25
CA SER A 54 -5.21 -6.54 1.34
C SER A 54 -4.28 -7.10 2.39
N LEU A 55 -4.52 -6.77 3.65
CA LEU A 55 -3.75 -7.30 4.78
C LEU A 55 -4.72 -7.65 5.91
N PRO A 56 -4.32 -8.58 6.81
CA PRO A 56 -5.21 -9.03 7.87
C PRO A 56 -5.70 -7.91 8.78
N ASN A 57 -4.83 -6.96 9.12
CA ASN A 57 -5.16 -5.90 10.06
C ASN A 57 -4.15 -4.75 9.96
N ALA A 58 -4.42 -3.67 10.72
CA ALA A 58 -3.57 -2.49 10.73
C ALA A 58 -2.16 -2.77 11.26
N ALA A 59 -2.02 -3.70 12.19
CA ALA A 59 -0.70 -4.07 12.72
C ALA A 59 0.18 -4.64 11.61
N GLN A 60 -0.36 -5.54 10.79
CA GLN A 60 0.38 -6.11 9.66
C GLN A 60 0.65 -5.06 8.58
N ALA A 61 -0.25 -4.11 8.39
CA ALA A 61 -0.02 -3.00 7.46
C ALA A 61 1.16 -2.13 7.91
N THR A 62 1.27 -1.88 9.21
CA THR A 62 2.39 -1.13 9.78
C THR A 62 3.70 -1.88 9.56
N VAL A 63 3.71 -3.18 9.84
CA VAL A 63 4.89 -4.02 9.60
C VAL A 63 5.27 -3.99 8.13
N ALA A 64 4.31 -4.12 7.23
CA ALA A 64 4.53 -4.09 5.79
C ALA A 64 5.15 -2.76 5.34
N SER A 65 4.63 -1.63 5.82
CA SER A 65 5.17 -0.31 5.49
C SER A 65 6.64 -0.18 5.85
N ILE A 66 6.99 -0.58 7.07
CA ILE A 66 8.37 -0.49 7.57
C ILE A 66 9.27 -1.46 6.81
N ALA A 67 8.83 -2.69 6.63
CA ALA A 67 9.62 -3.71 5.94
C ALA A 67 9.89 -3.33 4.48
N LEU A 68 8.88 -2.82 3.78
CA LEU A 68 9.05 -2.37 2.41
C LEU A 68 9.98 -1.18 2.29
N THR A 69 9.88 -0.22 3.23
CA THR A 69 10.79 0.93 3.24
C THR A 69 12.23 0.47 3.44
N LYS A 70 12.47 -0.44 4.38
CA LYS A 70 13.82 -0.98 4.62
C LYS A 70 14.38 -1.72 3.41
N MET A 71 13.52 -2.48 2.73
CA MET A 71 13.95 -3.30 1.59
C MET A 71 14.19 -2.48 0.33
N THR A 72 13.39 -1.44 0.10
CA THR A 72 13.37 -0.71 -1.18
C THR A 72 14.00 0.67 -1.12
N GLY A 73 14.10 1.27 0.07
CA GLY A 73 14.45 2.68 0.22
C GLY A 73 13.31 3.64 -0.12
N ILE A 74 12.14 3.11 -0.50
CA ILE A 74 10.97 3.93 -0.81
C ILE A 74 10.29 4.31 0.51
N SER A 75 9.93 5.58 0.66
CA SER A 75 9.18 6.05 1.82
C SER A 75 7.70 5.81 1.59
N PHE A 76 7.06 4.98 2.42
CA PHE A 76 5.64 4.64 2.28
C PHE A 76 4.78 5.34 3.32
N THR A 77 3.64 5.86 2.85
CA THR A 77 2.55 6.36 3.70
C THR A 77 1.35 5.44 3.45
N THR A 78 0.87 4.79 4.49
CA THR A 78 -0.17 3.76 4.37
C THR A 78 -1.47 4.25 4.96
N SER A 79 -2.54 4.14 4.18
CA SER A 79 -3.89 4.54 4.59
C SER A 79 -4.83 3.36 4.46
N ILE A 80 -5.71 3.17 5.44
CA ILE A 80 -6.79 2.22 5.28
C ILE A 80 -7.77 2.78 4.25
N ALA A 81 -8.28 1.93 3.38
CA ALA A 81 -9.20 2.32 2.33
C ALA A 81 -10.51 1.56 2.48
N ILE A 82 -11.61 2.29 2.41
CA ILE A 82 -12.95 1.73 2.49
C ILE A 82 -13.64 2.11 1.18
N PRO A 83 -14.30 1.15 0.49
CA PRO A 83 -15.03 1.49 -0.72
C PRO A 83 -16.06 2.60 -0.44
N ALA A 84 -16.15 3.56 -1.34
CA ALA A 84 -17.07 4.69 -1.17
C ALA A 84 -18.51 4.23 -0.97
N GLU A 85 -18.92 3.18 -1.68
CA GLU A 85 -20.26 2.61 -1.55
C GLU A 85 -20.54 2.14 -0.13
N GLU A 86 -19.58 1.48 0.49
CA GLU A 86 -19.71 1.01 1.87
C GLU A 86 -19.79 2.18 2.85
N PHE A 87 -18.95 3.18 2.62
CA PHE A 87 -18.94 4.40 3.42
C PHE A 87 -20.27 5.14 3.32
N ASP A 88 -20.81 5.25 2.11
CA ASP A 88 -22.08 5.92 1.85
C ASP A 88 -23.24 5.22 2.58
N LYS A 89 -23.21 3.90 2.64
CA LYS A 89 -24.22 3.13 3.37
C LYS A 89 -24.23 3.46 4.85
N GLN A 90 -23.07 3.68 5.44
CA GLN A 90 -22.97 4.06 6.86
C GLN A 90 -23.67 5.39 7.11
N PHE A 91 -23.45 6.38 6.25
CA PHE A 91 -24.08 7.67 6.39
C PHE A 91 -25.59 7.62 6.13
N ASN A 92 -26.03 6.89 5.13
CA ASN A 92 -27.44 6.76 4.82
C ASN A 92 -28.20 6.09 5.96
N HIS A 93 -27.60 5.08 6.59
CA HIS A 93 -28.17 4.42 7.74
C HIS A 93 -28.38 5.38 8.90
N ASN A 94 -27.44 6.30 9.11
CA ASN A 94 -27.48 7.24 10.22
C ASN A 94 -28.42 8.42 10.00
N LYS A 95 -28.93 8.61 8.80
CA LYS A 95 -29.86 9.69 8.47
C LYS A 95 -31.30 9.41 8.87
N ASN A 96 -31.62 8.19 9.17
CA ASN A 96 -33.00 7.79 9.51
C ASN A 96 -33.19 7.74 11.05
#